data_a7374674c7adab956e40d042b475150c
#
_entry.id   a7374674c7adab956e40d042b475150c
#
_cell.length_a   1.000
_cell.length_b   1.000
_cell.length_c   1.000
_cell.angle_alpha   90.00
_cell.angle_beta   90.00
_cell.angle_gamma   90.00
#
_symmetry.space_group_name_H-M   'P 1'
#
loop_
_entity.id
_entity.type
_entity.pdbx_description
1 polymer ?
#
loop_
_entity_poly.entity_id
_entity_poly.type
_entity_poly.pdbx_seq_one_letter_code
_entity_poly.pdbx_strand_id
1 'polypeptide(L)'
;MKNKKTINRVLKLIRPYTYLVISILVLAAVTVAATLYSPILIGKGVDCMIEKGLVSFPTLKQVLLQLAVVTAISAVSQWVMSLLTNKMTYKIVDDIRRRVFAHMEILPLRYMDAHQPGDAISRISTDVDQFSDGLLMGFTQLFSGVMTILGTLGFMISIDGRITLIVVLITPLSFFVANFIAKRTFTMFRLQSETRAEMTSLVEEMVGNQKVVKAFAYEKEAEEQFDDINQRLQSCSLKATFFSSITNPSTRFVNGLVYTGVGIFGAFSAIQGRITVGQLSSFLNYANQYTKPFNEISGVVTELQNALACAGRIFSFLDEEAVPENGADAKTLDQVEGRVGFEDVSFSYTSEVPLIEHMNLEVKPGQRVAIVGPTGCGKTTVINLLMRFYDVNKGKITLDGVPIQNLTWESLRSSYGMVLQETWLKAGTIRDNISYGKPDATREEVIEAAKQAHAHSFIKRLPKGYDTVMGEDGGSLSQGQKQLLCIARLMLLKPPVLILDEATSSIDTMTEIRIQKAFQKLMEGRTSFVVAHRLSTIKESDVILVMKDGHILETGKHEELLEKKGFYAQLYQSQFCNV
;
A
#
# COMPACT_ATOMS: atom_id res chain seq x y z
N MET A 1 -11.12 -20.83 -8.93
CA MET A 1 -11.08 -21.21 -7.50
C MET A 1 -10.63 -20.07 -6.60
N LYS A 2 -9.64 -19.25 -6.96
CA LYS A 2 -9.14 -18.10 -6.17
C LYS A 2 -10.25 -17.10 -5.77
N ASN A 3 -11.08 -16.67 -6.71
CA ASN A 3 -12.16 -15.70 -6.44
C ASN A 3 -13.21 -16.19 -5.43
N LYS A 4 -13.54 -17.50 -5.40
CA LYS A 4 -14.50 -18.04 -4.43
C LYS A 4 -13.97 -17.96 -2.98
N LYS A 5 -12.66 -18.18 -2.78
CA LYS A 5 -12.01 -18.05 -1.46
C LYS A 5 -12.03 -16.59 -1.00
N THR A 6 -11.72 -15.65 -1.90
CA THR A 6 -11.76 -14.21 -1.61
C THR A 6 -13.17 -13.74 -1.24
N ILE A 7 -14.20 -14.12 -2.01
CA ILE A 7 -15.61 -13.78 -1.72
C ILE A 7 -16.01 -14.28 -0.33
N ASN A 8 -15.68 -15.52 0.01
CA ASN A 8 -16.00 -16.06 1.34
C ASN A 8 -15.32 -15.29 2.47
N ARG A 9 -14.09 -14.79 2.26
CA ARG A 9 -13.39 -13.95 3.25
C ARG A 9 -14.05 -12.58 3.37
N VAL A 10 -14.43 -11.95 2.27
CA VAL A 10 -15.19 -10.70 2.28
C VAL A 10 -16.51 -10.86 3.02
N LEU A 11 -17.25 -11.93 2.76
CA LEU A 11 -18.49 -12.22 3.49
C LEU A 11 -18.28 -12.43 4.99
N LYS A 12 -17.16 -13.04 5.39
CA LYS A 12 -16.78 -13.14 6.82
C LYS A 12 -16.51 -11.79 7.46
N LEU A 13 -15.89 -10.84 6.73
CA LEU A 13 -15.67 -9.48 7.22
C LEU A 13 -16.98 -8.68 7.38
N ILE A 14 -17.97 -8.94 6.53
CA ILE A 14 -19.28 -8.28 6.58
C ILE A 14 -20.17 -8.89 7.66
N ARG A 15 -19.96 -10.16 8.01
CA ARG A 15 -20.81 -10.91 8.96
C ARG A 15 -21.08 -10.20 10.29
N PRO A 16 -20.13 -9.54 10.96
CA PRO A 16 -20.41 -8.79 12.21
C PRO A 16 -21.43 -7.65 12.02
N TYR A 17 -21.57 -7.17 10.78
CA TYR A 17 -22.45 -6.04 10.42
C TYR A 17 -23.75 -6.47 9.76
N THR A 18 -24.16 -7.76 9.90
CA THR A 18 -25.36 -8.33 9.27
C THR A 18 -26.62 -7.51 9.58
N TYR A 19 -26.74 -6.95 10.79
CA TYR A 19 -27.87 -6.10 11.14
C TYR A 19 -27.94 -4.81 10.31
N LEU A 20 -26.78 -4.20 9.99
CA LEU A 20 -26.70 -3.03 9.10
C LEU A 20 -27.06 -3.42 7.66
N VAL A 21 -26.55 -4.56 7.19
CA VAL A 21 -26.87 -5.09 5.85
C VAL A 21 -28.37 -5.28 5.69
N ILE A 22 -29.04 -5.94 6.66
CA ILE A 22 -30.51 -6.13 6.64
C ILE A 22 -31.22 -4.78 6.62
N SER A 23 -30.79 -3.81 7.46
CA SER A 23 -31.39 -2.46 7.48
C SER A 23 -31.25 -1.75 6.15
N ILE A 24 -30.06 -1.83 5.51
CA ILE A 24 -29.80 -1.26 4.18
C ILE A 24 -30.70 -1.91 3.13
N LEU A 25 -30.85 -3.23 3.14
CA LEU A 25 -31.71 -3.97 2.22
C LEU A 25 -33.17 -3.58 2.36
N VAL A 26 -33.67 -3.46 3.59
CA VAL A 26 -35.05 -3.01 3.87
C VAL A 26 -35.29 -1.58 3.38
N LEU A 27 -34.37 -0.67 3.70
CA LEU A 27 -34.44 0.73 3.23
C LEU A 27 -34.38 0.84 1.72
N ALA A 28 -33.53 0.04 1.06
CA ALA A 28 -33.47 -0.04 -0.40
C ALA A 28 -34.81 -0.52 -0.99
N ALA A 29 -35.42 -1.54 -0.41
CA ALA A 29 -36.74 -2.02 -0.83
C ALA A 29 -37.82 -0.94 -0.66
N VAL A 30 -37.82 -0.22 0.47
CA VAL A 30 -38.75 0.91 0.71
C VAL A 30 -38.51 2.04 -0.30
N THR A 31 -37.25 2.41 -0.55
CA THR A 31 -36.90 3.43 -1.52
C THR A 31 -37.40 3.07 -2.93
N VAL A 32 -37.12 1.83 -3.37
CA VAL A 32 -37.56 1.33 -4.68
C VAL A 32 -39.06 1.31 -4.77
N ALA A 33 -39.78 0.76 -3.75
CA ALA A 33 -41.24 0.73 -3.74
C ALA A 33 -41.86 2.12 -3.81
N ALA A 34 -41.35 3.09 -3.04
CA ALA A 34 -41.78 4.49 -3.08
C ALA A 34 -41.51 5.13 -4.45
N THR A 35 -40.32 4.91 -5.01
CA THR A 35 -39.96 5.44 -6.35
C THR A 35 -40.85 4.86 -7.44
N LEU A 36 -41.17 3.57 -7.38
CA LEU A 36 -42.03 2.90 -8.37
C LEU A 36 -43.52 3.22 -8.18
N TYR A 37 -43.94 3.64 -6.99
CA TYR A 37 -45.34 4.07 -6.77
C TYR A 37 -45.58 5.49 -7.29
N SER A 38 -44.58 6.34 -7.37
CA SER A 38 -44.70 7.73 -7.86
C SER A 38 -45.29 7.85 -9.28
N PRO A 39 -44.87 7.06 -10.31
CA PRO A 39 -45.50 7.11 -11.64
C PRO A 39 -47.00 6.79 -11.64
N ILE A 40 -47.47 5.90 -10.76
CA ILE A 40 -48.93 5.61 -10.62
C ILE A 40 -49.67 6.83 -10.12
N LEU A 41 -49.12 7.54 -9.14
CA LEU A 41 -49.73 8.79 -8.63
C LEU A 41 -49.73 9.88 -9.71
N ILE A 42 -48.66 10.01 -10.45
CA ILE A 42 -48.56 10.94 -11.58
C ILE A 42 -49.66 10.59 -12.62
N GLY A 43 -49.80 9.31 -12.98
CA GLY A 43 -50.82 8.84 -13.90
C GLY A 43 -52.23 9.18 -13.42
N LYS A 44 -52.54 8.91 -12.15
CA LYS A 44 -53.83 9.29 -11.55
C LYS A 44 -54.06 10.81 -11.61
N GLY A 45 -53.04 11.59 -11.36
CA GLY A 45 -53.08 13.05 -11.48
C GLY A 45 -53.40 13.51 -12.92
N VAL A 46 -52.79 12.86 -13.92
CA VAL A 46 -53.07 13.10 -15.32
C VAL A 46 -54.53 12.77 -15.66
N ASP A 47 -54.99 11.60 -15.23
CA ASP A 47 -56.39 11.18 -15.49
C ASP A 47 -57.42 12.15 -14.90
N CYS A 48 -57.13 12.85 -13.78
CA CYS A 48 -57.97 13.87 -13.19
C CYS A 48 -58.07 15.18 -14.03
N MET A 49 -57.20 15.35 -15.05
CA MET A 49 -57.09 16.59 -15.82
C MET A 49 -57.51 16.44 -17.28
N ILE A 50 -57.89 15.26 -17.77
CA ILE A 50 -58.09 14.98 -19.20
C ILE A 50 -59.36 15.62 -19.75
N GLU A 51 -60.43 15.73 -19.00
CA GLU A 51 -61.71 16.25 -19.47
C GLU A 51 -61.76 17.79 -19.36
N LYS A 52 -61.98 18.46 -20.48
CA LYS A 52 -62.03 19.92 -20.57
C LYS A 52 -63.19 20.48 -19.72
N GLY A 53 -62.84 21.23 -18.67
CA GLY A 53 -63.84 21.84 -17.77
C GLY A 53 -64.30 20.94 -16.58
N LEU A 54 -63.84 19.68 -16.47
CA LEU A 54 -64.19 18.75 -15.42
C LEU A 54 -63.03 18.38 -14.51
N VAL A 55 -62.06 19.26 -14.33
CA VAL A 55 -60.91 19.04 -13.47
C VAL A 55 -61.34 18.93 -12.01
N SER A 56 -61.13 17.74 -11.40
CA SER A 56 -61.42 17.53 -9.98
C SER A 56 -60.27 18.02 -9.09
N PHE A 57 -60.25 19.33 -8.76
CA PHE A 57 -59.24 19.94 -7.90
C PHE A 57 -59.09 19.26 -6.50
N PRO A 58 -60.17 18.82 -5.85
CA PRO A 58 -60.02 18.11 -4.57
C PRO A 58 -59.22 16.81 -4.68
N THR A 59 -59.53 16.00 -5.72
CA THR A 59 -58.84 14.72 -6.00
C THR A 59 -57.39 14.98 -6.41
N LEU A 60 -57.15 15.97 -7.25
CA LEU A 60 -55.79 16.38 -7.67
C LEU A 60 -54.95 16.82 -6.47
N LYS A 61 -55.52 17.62 -5.54
CA LYS A 61 -54.82 18.04 -4.31
C LYS A 61 -54.46 16.84 -3.44
N GLN A 62 -55.35 15.85 -3.33
CA GLN A 62 -55.06 14.61 -2.56
C GLN A 62 -53.91 13.81 -3.20
N VAL A 63 -53.93 13.65 -4.54
CA VAL A 63 -52.87 12.94 -5.28
C VAL A 63 -51.53 13.67 -5.14
N LEU A 64 -51.50 15.00 -5.24
CA LEU A 64 -50.28 15.80 -5.03
C LEU A 64 -49.72 15.66 -3.61
N LEU A 65 -50.61 15.64 -2.59
CA LEU A 65 -50.18 15.42 -1.21
C LEU A 65 -49.58 14.01 -1.02
N GLN A 66 -50.25 12.98 -1.58
CA GLN A 66 -49.70 11.61 -1.57
C GLN A 66 -48.37 11.52 -2.26
N LEU A 67 -48.18 12.18 -3.43
CA LEU A 67 -46.94 12.21 -4.15
C LEU A 67 -45.82 12.88 -3.32
N ALA A 68 -46.15 14.01 -2.66
CA ALA A 68 -45.18 14.69 -1.78
C ALA A 68 -44.75 13.80 -0.62
N VAL A 69 -45.69 13.09 0.03
CA VAL A 69 -45.37 12.14 1.13
C VAL A 69 -44.51 10.98 0.64
N VAL A 70 -44.86 10.36 -0.48
CA VAL A 70 -44.11 9.23 -1.04
C VAL A 70 -42.70 9.66 -1.45
N THR A 71 -42.54 10.85 -2.05
CA THR A 71 -41.24 11.41 -2.42
C THR A 71 -40.42 11.70 -1.17
N ALA A 72 -41.00 12.25 -0.11
CA ALA A 72 -40.33 12.49 1.16
C ALA A 72 -39.84 11.17 1.81
N ILE A 73 -40.72 10.14 1.82
CA ILE A 73 -40.34 8.81 2.32
C ILE A 73 -39.16 8.24 1.53
N SER A 74 -39.20 8.32 0.19
CA SER A 74 -38.09 7.87 -0.69
C SER A 74 -36.80 8.61 -0.38
N ALA A 75 -36.83 9.95 -0.28
CA ALA A 75 -35.67 10.78 0.01
C ALA A 75 -35.04 10.48 1.38
N VAL A 76 -35.87 10.38 2.42
CA VAL A 76 -35.40 10.05 3.78
C VAL A 76 -34.82 8.64 3.83
N SER A 77 -35.50 7.65 3.22
CA SER A 77 -35.01 6.27 3.16
C SER A 77 -33.68 6.18 2.44
N GLN A 78 -33.51 6.88 1.31
CA GLN A 78 -32.27 6.94 0.54
C GLN A 78 -31.14 7.59 1.36
N TRP A 79 -31.43 8.69 2.04
CA TRP A 79 -30.45 9.36 2.89
C TRP A 79 -29.98 8.49 4.05
N VAL A 80 -30.91 7.88 4.78
CA VAL A 80 -30.56 6.96 5.88
C VAL A 80 -29.81 5.75 5.37
N MET A 81 -30.22 5.17 4.23
CA MET A 81 -29.52 4.05 3.59
C MET A 81 -28.06 4.43 3.29
N SER A 82 -27.81 5.60 2.70
CA SER A 82 -26.46 6.08 2.40
C SER A 82 -25.62 6.25 3.68
N LEU A 83 -26.19 6.81 4.74
CA LEU A 83 -25.51 6.94 6.04
C LEU A 83 -25.11 5.59 6.62
N LEU A 84 -26.01 4.61 6.60
CA LEU A 84 -25.73 3.26 7.12
C LEU A 84 -24.69 2.54 6.29
N THR A 85 -24.74 2.65 4.96
CA THR A 85 -23.77 2.05 4.05
C THR A 85 -22.38 2.64 4.27
N ASN A 86 -22.26 3.97 4.33
CA ASN A 86 -21.00 4.64 4.60
C ASN A 86 -20.43 4.22 5.96
N LYS A 87 -21.27 4.24 7.01
CA LYS A 87 -20.84 3.84 8.37
C LYS A 87 -20.33 2.40 8.41
N MET A 88 -20.99 1.48 7.72
CA MET A 88 -20.58 0.08 7.64
C MET A 88 -19.26 -0.07 6.88
N THR A 89 -19.17 0.54 5.70
CA THR A 89 -17.99 0.42 4.83
C THR A 89 -16.75 1.00 5.51
N TYR A 90 -16.83 2.21 6.07
CA TYR A 90 -15.67 2.81 6.74
C TYR A 90 -15.21 2.06 7.99
N LYS A 91 -16.12 1.40 8.71
CA LYS A 91 -15.72 0.51 9.81
C LYS A 91 -14.96 -0.73 9.33
N ILE A 92 -15.41 -1.33 8.23
CA ILE A 92 -14.73 -2.48 7.63
C ILE A 92 -13.34 -2.07 7.12
N VAL A 93 -13.26 -0.91 6.47
CA VAL A 93 -12.02 -0.34 5.94
C VAL A 93 -11.01 -0.02 7.05
N ASP A 94 -11.46 0.61 8.13
CA ASP A 94 -10.61 0.89 9.31
C ASP A 94 -10.03 -0.39 9.92
N ASP A 95 -10.85 -1.43 10.09
CA ASP A 95 -10.40 -2.73 10.60
C ASP A 95 -9.38 -3.38 9.68
N ILE A 96 -9.60 -3.33 8.36
CA ILE A 96 -8.64 -3.86 7.38
C ILE A 96 -7.32 -3.08 7.42
N ARG A 97 -7.36 -1.73 7.41
CA ARG A 97 -6.15 -0.91 7.47
C ARG A 97 -5.32 -1.20 8.71
N ARG A 98 -5.98 -1.29 9.86
CA ARG A 98 -5.29 -1.64 11.12
C ARG A 98 -4.64 -3.01 11.06
N ARG A 99 -5.33 -4.01 10.52
CA ARG A 99 -4.78 -5.36 10.38
C ARG A 99 -3.62 -5.41 9.40
N VAL A 100 -3.73 -4.73 8.25
CA VAL A 100 -2.67 -4.68 7.24
C VAL A 100 -1.45 -3.97 7.82
N PHE A 101 -1.63 -2.84 8.50
CA PHE A 101 -0.53 -2.12 9.14
C PHE A 101 0.13 -2.94 10.26
N ALA A 102 -0.66 -3.53 11.16
CA ALA A 102 -0.14 -4.37 12.22
C ALA A 102 0.61 -5.60 11.69
N HIS A 103 0.11 -6.18 10.59
CA HIS A 103 0.78 -7.32 9.94
C HIS A 103 2.10 -6.91 9.28
N MET A 104 2.16 -5.73 8.68
CA MET A 104 3.39 -5.19 8.07
C MET A 104 4.52 -5.04 9.09
N GLU A 105 4.21 -4.63 10.32
CA GLU A 105 5.20 -4.46 11.38
C GLU A 105 5.82 -5.78 11.86
N ILE A 106 5.16 -6.91 11.63
CA ILE A 106 5.61 -8.24 12.05
C ILE A 106 6.10 -9.10 10.88
N LEU A 107 6.15 -8.57 9.66
CA LEU A 107 6.70 -9.30 8.52
C LEU A 107 8.24 -9.42 8.62
N PRO A 108 8.81 -10.54 8.18
CA PRO A 108 10.25 -10.71 8.13
C PRO A 108 10.88 -9.77 7.09
N LEU A 109 12.13 -9.34 7.36
CA LEU A 109 12.86 -8.45 6.45
C LEU A 109 13.00 -9.06 5.04
N ARG A 110 13.09 -10.39 4.96
CA ARG A 110 13.09 -11.13 3.69
C ARG A 110 11.91 -10.77 2.78
N TYR A 111 10.75 -10.49 3.34
CA TYR A 111 9.58 -10.06 2.55
C TYR A 111 9.79 -8.66 2.00
N MET A 112 10.30 -7.73 2.83
CA MET A 112 10.56 -6.35 2.44
C MET A 112 11.66 -6.25 1.38
N ASP A 113 12.71 -7.06 1.49
CA ASP A 113 13.81 -7.10 0.52
C ASP A 113 13.40 -7.72 -0.83
N ALA A 114 12.40 -8.62 -0.83
CA ALA A 114 11.87 -9.24 -2.04
C ALA A 114 10.81 -8.39 -2.77
N HIS A 115 10.28 -7.33 -2.12
CA HIS A 115 9.20 -6.51 -2.66
C HIS A 115 9.57 -5.02 -2.58
N GLN A 116 9.11 -4.23 -3.56
CA GLN A 116 9.31 -2.79 -3.50
C GLN A 116 8.47 -2.17 -2.35
N PRO A 117 9.02 -1.22 -1.59
CA PRO A 117 8.28 -0.55 -0.51
C PRO A 117 6.95 0.07 -0.97
N GLY A 118 6.89 0.55 -2.21
CA GLY A 118 5.67 1.06 -2.83
C GLY A 118 4.53 0.05 -2.92
N ASP A 119 4.84 -1.24 -3.06
CA ASP A 119 3.82 -2.30 -3.08
C ASP A 119 3.11 -2.42 -1.73
N ALA A 120 3.83 -2.39 -0.62
CA ALA A 120 3.25 -2.44 0.72
C ALA A 120 2.39 -1.20 1.01
N ILE A 121 2.87 0.00 0.64
CA ILE A 121 2.12 1.25 0.76
C ILE A 121 0.85 1.21 -0.08
N SER A 122 0.93 0.71 -1.32
CA SER A 122 -0.23 0.56 -2.20
C SER A 122 -1.32 -0.36 -1.62
N ARG A 123 -0.92 -1.42 -0.86
CA ARG A 123 -1.87 -2.33 -0.17
C ARG A 123 -2.70 -1.60 0.89
N ILE A 124 -2.06 -0.75 1.70
CA ILE A 124 -2.72 -0.02 2.80
C ILE A 124 -3.59 1.12 2.26
N SER A 125 -3.17 1.75 1.17
CA SER A 125 -3.82 2.94 0.60
C SER A 125 -4.75 2.54 -0.56
N THR A 126 -4.19 2.38 -1.75
CA THR A 126 -4.94 2.23 -3.00
C THR A 126 -5.83 0.98 -3.03
N ASP A 127 -5.32 -0.19 -2.61
CA ASP A 127 -6.10 -1.43 -2.65
C ASP A 127 -7.28 -1.40 -1.66
N VAL A 128 -7.09 -0.81 -0.48
CA VAL A 128 -8.15 -0.69 0.52
C VAL A 128 -9.20 0.34 0.09
N ASP A 129 -8.79 1.46 -0.54
CA ASP A 129 -9.73 2.45 -1.07
C ASP A 129 -10.57 1.87 -2.22
N GLN A 130 -9.94 1.19 -3.17
CA GLN A 130 -10.66 0.52 -4.27
C GLN A 130 -11.61 -0.57 -3.78
N PHE A 131 -11.24 -1.29 -2.72
CA PHE A 131 -12.12 -2.25 -2.06
C PHE A 131 -13.33 -1.55 -1.41
N SER A 132 -13.10 -0.40 -0.76
CA SER A 132 -14.14 0.46 -0.18
C SER A 132 -15.17 0.89 -1.22
N ASP A 133 -14.70 1.42 -2.35
CA ASP A 133 -15.55 1.91 -3.43
C ASP A 133 -16.41 0.79 -4.02
N GLY A 134 -15.82 -0.39 -4.22
CA GLY A 134 -16.57 -1.55 -4.69
C GLY A 134 -17.63 -2.03 -3.69
N LEU A 135 -17.37 -1.99 -2.39
CA LEU A 135 -18.39 -2.29 -1.38
C LEU A 135 -19.53 -1.28 -1.41
N LEU A 136 -19.22 0.03 -1.45
CA LEU A 136 -20.23 1.09 -1.53
C LEU A 136 -21.12 0.93 -2.76
N MET A 137 -20.52 0.74 -3.94
CA MET A 137 -21.26 0.53 -5.19
C MET A 137 -22.06 -0.76 -5.19
N GLY A 138 -21.49 -1.85 -4.67
CA GLY A 138 -22.17 -3.14 -4.58
C GLY A 138 -23.45 -3.08 -3.78
N PHE A 139 -23.43 -2.46 -2.60
CA PHE A 139 -24.61 -2.38 -1.74
C PHE A 139 -25.63 -1.35 -2.23
N THR A 140 -25.20 -0.21 -2.77
CA THR A 140 -26.12 0.86 -3.16
C THR A 140 -26.68 0.68 -4.56
N GLN A 141 -25.87 0.33 -5.55
CA GLN A 141 -26.28 0.34 -6.96
C GLN A 141 -26.73 -1.05 -7.45
N LEU A 142 -25.98 -2.11 -7.14
CA LEU A 142 -26.34 -3.44 -7.63
C LEU A 142 -27.66 -3.91 -7.06
N PHE A 143 -27.82 -3.81 -5.73
CA PHE A 143 -29.03 -4.29 -5.07
C PHE A 143 -30.25 -3.44 -5.46
N SER A 144 -30.14 -2.11 -5.39
CA SER A 144 -31.20 -1.20 -5.81
C SER A 144 -31.55 -1.37 -7.29
N GLY A 145 -30.56 -1.58 -8.15
CA GLY A 145 -30.76 -1.81 -9.58
C GLY A 145 -31.55 -3.09 -9.86
N VAL A 146 -31.19 -4.20 -9.22
CA VAL A 146 -31.91 -5.48 -9.36
C VAL A 146 -33.35 -5.34 -8.86
N MET A 147 -33.54 -4.73 -7.69
CA MET A 147 -34.89 -4.50 -7.12
C MET A 147 -35.72 -3.57 -8.02
N THR A 148 -35.12 -2.56 -8.63
CA THR A 148 -35.81 -1.67 -9.57
C THR A 148 -36.25 -2.43 -10.82
N ILE A 149 -35.39 -3.27 -11.42
CA ILE A 149 -35.77 -4.10 -12.58
C ILE A 149 -36.97 -5.00 -12.24
N LEU A 150 -36.89 -5.77 -11.15
CA LEU A 150 -37.92 -6.70 -10.76
C LEU A 150 -39.24 -5.98 -10.40
N GLY A 151 -39.13 -4.90 -9.63
CA GLY A 151 -40.30 -4.11 -9.23
C GLY A 151 -40.94 -3.42 -10.43
N THR A 152 -40.19 -2.82 -11.32
CA THR A 152 -40.69 -2.16 -12.53
C THR A 152 -41.44 -3.16 -13.42
N LEU A 153 -40.87 -4.36 -13.63
CA LEU A 153 -41.54 -5.43 -14.38
C LEU A 153 -42.87 -5.81 -13.73
N GLY A 154 -42.92 -5.99 -12.40
CA GLY A 154 -44.15 -6.31 -11.67
C GLY A 154 -45.23 -5.25 -11.87
N PHE A 155 -44.89 -3.96 -11.76
CA PHE A 155 -45.82 -2.86 -11.99
C PHE A 155 -46.25 -2.74 -13.46
N MET A 156 -45.36 -2.93 -14.43
CA MET A 156 -45.69 -2.92 -15.86
C MET A 156 -46.68 -4.05 -16.22
N ILE A 157 -46.42 -5.27 -15.73
CA ILE A 157 -47.32 -6.41 -15.95
C ILE A 157 -48.72 -6.14 -15.34
N SER A 158 -48.82 -5.46 -14.20
CA SER A 158 -50.08 -5.12 -13.58
C SER A 158 -50.91 -4.10 -14.37
N ILE A 159 -50.29 -3.31 -15.23
CA ILE A 159 -50.99 -2.33 -16.08
C ILE A 159 -51.39 -2.97 -17.42
N ASP A 160 -50.44 -3.48 -18.18
CA ASP A 160 -50.70 -4.19 -19.45
C ASP A 160 -49.51 -5.15 -19.79
N GLY A 161 -49.79 -6.47 -19.74
CA GLY A 161 -48.78 -7.49 -20.02
C GLY A 161 -48.31 -7.54 -21.46
N ARG A 162 -49.09 -7.04 -22.43
CA ARG A 162 -48.72 -7.04 -23.87
C ARG A 162 -47.67 -5.96 -24.15
N ILE A 163 -47.89 -4.77 -23.60
CA ILE A 163 -46.91 -3.66 -23.75
C ILE A 163 -45.62 -4.01 -22.98
N THR A 164 -45.74 -4.68 -21.83
CA THR A 164 -44.61 -5.18 -21.06
C THR A 164 -43.75 -6.16 -21.88
N LEU A 165 -44.39 -7.07 -22.62
CA LEU A 165 -43.67 -8.00 -23.48
C LEU A 165 -42.79 -7.29 -24.55
N ILE A 166 -43.31 -6.20 -25.12
CA ILE A 166 -42.56 -5.39 -26.10
C ILE A 166 -41.28 -4.81 -25.46
N VAL A 167 -41.40 -4.24 -24.25
CA VAL A 167 -40.28 -3.69 -23.50
C VAL A 167 -39.24 -4.78 -23.21
N VAL A 168 -39.68 -5.95 -22.72
CA VAL A 168 -38.80 -7.08 -22.40
C VAL A 168 -38.08 -7.62 -23.64
N LEU A 169 -38.73 -7.63 -24.82
CA LEU A 169 -38.13 -8.09 -26.06
C LEU A 169 -37.09 -7.11 -26.65
N ILE A 170 -37.31 -5.80 -26.48
CA ILE A 170 -36.39 -4.77 -27.05
C ILE A 170 -35.20 -4.52 -26.12
N THR A 171 -35.36 -4.63 -24.79
CA THR A 171 -34.30 -4.30 -23.83
C THR A 171 -33.02 -5.12 -24.00
N PRO A 172 -33.02 -6.42 -24.33
CA PRO A 172 -31.80 -7.17 -24.62
C PRO A 172 -30.92 -6.54 -25.70
N LEU A 173 -31.54 -5.84 -26.66
CA LEU A 173 -30.78 -5.10 -27.69
C LEU A 173 -29.88 -4.03 -27.06
N SER A 174 -30.36 -3.32 -26.04
CA SER A 174 -29.55 -2.35 -25.28
C SER A 174 -28.32 -3.01 -24.64
N PHE A 175 -28.51 -4.20 -24.05
CA PHE A 175 -27.44 -4.98 -23.45
C PHE A 175 -26.39 -5.43 -24.47
N PHE A 176 -26.82 -5.92 -25.63
CA PHE A 176 -25.90 -6.32 -26.71
C PHE A 176 -25.07 -5.12 -27.23
N VAL A 177 -25.70 -3.99 -27.47
CA VAL A 177 -25.04 -2.76 -27.92
C VAL A 177 -24.04 -2.28 -26.86
N ALA A 178 -24.46 -2.19 -25.60
CA ALA A 178 -23.59 -1.79 -24.50
C ALA A 178 -22.39 -2.73 -24.33
N ASN A 179 -22.60 -4.05 -24.38
CA ASN A 179 -21.52 -5.04 -24.25
C ASN A 179 -20.53 -4.99 -25.43
N PHE A 180 -21.03 -4.79 -26.65
CA PHE A 180 -20.16 -4.65 -27.83
C PHE A 180 -19.25 -3.40 -27.70
N ILE A 181 -19.84 -2.26 -27.32
CA ILE A 181 -19.08 -1.02 -27.13
C ILE A 181 -18.10 -1.17 -25.95
N ALA A 182 -18.55 -1.72 -24.81
CA ALA A 182 -17.72 -1.91 -23.63
C ALA A 182 -16.46 -2.76 -23.92
N LYS A 183 -16.58 -3.85 -24.68
CA LYS A 183 -15.42 -4.66 -25.09
C LYS A 183 -14.40 -3.86 -25.91
N ARG A 184 -14.86 -3.02 -26.84
CA ARG A 184 -13.98 -2.17 -27.66
C ARG A 184 -13.35 -1.07 -26.80
N THR A 185 -14.14 -0.44 -25.96
CA THR A 185 -13.69 0.60 -25.03
C THR A 185 -12.61 0.05 -24.09
N PHE A 186 -12.83 -1.11 -23.47
CA PHE A 186 -11.87 -1.75 -22.59
C PHE A 186 -10.51 -1.99 -23.25
N THR A 187 -10.51 -2.53 -24.48
CA THR A 187 -9.27 -2.76 -25.22
C THR A 187 -8.50 -1.48 -25.48
N MET A 188 -9.22 -0.40 -25.84
CA MET A 188 -8.59 0.90 -26.11
C MET A 188 -8.06 1.57 -24.83
N PHE A 189 -8.81 1.50 -23.73
CA PHE A 189 -8.34 2.04 -22.45
C PHE A 189 -7.13 1.26 -21.90
N ARG A 190 -7.10 -0.06 -22.09
CA ARG A 190 -5.94 -0.86 -21.73
C ARG A 190 -4.69 -0.42 -22.50
N LEU A 191 -4.79 -0.27 -23.82
CA LEU A 191 -3.68 0.20 -24.64
C LEU A 191 -3.24 1.62 -24.26
N GLN A 192 -4.20 2.52 -23.97
CA GLN A 192 -3.91 3.87 -23.47
C GLN A 192 -3.16 3.83 -22.14
N SER A 193 -3.56 2.94 -21.21
CA SER A 193 -2.91 2.79 -19.91
C SER A 193 -1.49 2.25 -20.03
N GLU A 194 -1.27 1.26 -20.90
CA GLU A 194 0.06 0.70 -21.18
C GLU A 194 0.98 1.77 -21.78
N THR A 195 0.51 2.53 -22.77
CA THR A 195 1.31 3.60 -23.41
C THR A 195 1.56 4.77 -22.45
N ARG A 196 0.60 5.08 -21.58
CA ARG A 196 0.79 6.11 -20.53
C ARG A 196 1.85 5.69 -19.51
N ALA A 197 1.87 4.43 -19.11
CA ALA A 197 2.88 3.89 -18.21
C ALA A 197 4.28 3.98 -18.84
N GLU A 198 4.42 3.65 -20.13
CA GLU A 198 5.65 3.81 -20.89
C GLU A 198 6.13 5.27 -20.89
N MET A 199 5.23 6.22 -21.16
CA MET A 199 5.55 7.66 -21.13
C MET A 199 5.97 8.12 -19.72
N THR A 200 5.27 7.67 -18.68
CA THR A 200 5.60 8.02 -17.29
C THR A 200 6.98 7.51 -16.92
N SER A 201 7.30 6.27 -17.29
CA SER A 201 8.63 5.67 -17.05
C SER A 201 9.75 6.46 -17.75
N LEU A 202 9.56 6.86 -19.01
CA LEU A 202 10.53 7.69 -19.71
C LEU A 202 10.73 9.06 -19.02
N VAL A 203 9.63 9.70 -18.61
CA VAL A 203 9.70 11.01 -17.93
C VAL A 203 10.40 10.88 -16.57
N GLU A 204 10.09 9.86 -15.77
CA GLU A 204 10.75 9.59 -14.49
C GLU A 204 12.24 9.35 -14.69
N GLU A 205 12.64 8.56 -15.70
CA GLU A 205 14.03 8.29 -16.03
C GLU A 205 14.78 9.56 -16.44
N MET A 206 14.22 10.34 -17.38
CA MET A 206 14.88 11.54 -17.91
C MET A 206 14.94 12.66 -16.88
N VAL A 207 13.88 12.89 -16.11
CA VAL A 207 13.83 13.93 -15.06
C VAL A 207 14.68 13.52 -13.87
N GLY A 208 14.62 12.26 -13.44
CA GLY A 208 15.42 11.74 -12.33
C GLY A 208 16.92 11.82 -12.61
N ASN A 209 17.31 11.62 -13.86
CA ASN A 209 18.70 11.65 -14.31
C ASN A 209 19.05 12.91 -15.14
N GLN A 210 18.36 14.04 -14.93
CA GLN A 210 18.53 15.25 -15.75
C GLN A 210 19.98 15.75 -15.84
N LYS A 211 20.78 15.55 -14.78
CA LYS A 211 22.20 15.90 -14.80
C LYS A 211 22.99 15.07 -15.83
N VAL A 212 22.65 13.79 -15.95
CA VAL A 212 23.26 12.86 -16.91
C VAL A 212 22.80 13.21 -18.33
N VAL A 213 21.50 13.41 -18.53
CA VAL A 213 20.92 13.85 -19.82
C VAL A 213 21.66 15.07 -20.34
N LYS A 214 21.84 16.11 -19.49
CA LYS A 214 22.59 17.34 -19.85
C LYS A 214 24.09 17.10 -20.06
N ALA A 215 24.71 16.26 -19.24
CA ALA A 215 26.16 16.00 -19.38
C ALA A 215 26.52 15.31 -20.69
N PHE A 216 25.59 14.50 -21.23
CA PHE A 216 25.76 13.78 -22.50
C PHE A 216 25.05 14.45 -23.68
N ALA A 217 24.44 15.63 -23.49
CA ALA A 217 23.68 16.37 -24.50
C ALA A 217 22.59 15.49 -25.19
N TYR A 218 21.89 14.66 -24.38
CA TYR A 218 20.92 13.67 -24.84
C TYR A 218 19.49 14.24 -24.95
N GLU A 219 19.31 15.57 -24.80
CA GLU A 219 17.99 16.21 -24.75
C GLU A 219 17.17 15.96 -26.02
N LYS A 220 17.82 16.01 -27.18
CA LYS A 220 17.15 15.86 -28.48
C LYS A 220 16.62 14.44 -28.68
N GLU A 221 17.43 13.45 -28.36
CA GLU A 221 17.05 12.04 -28.43
C GLU A 221 15.92 11.71 -27.44
N ALA A 222 15.97 12.30 -26.22
CA ALA A 222 14.91 12.17 -25.24
C ALA A 222 13.59 12.79 -25.72
N GLU A 223 13.65 13.95 -26.38
CA GLU A 223 12.49 14.63 -26.98
C GLU A 223 11.88 13.79 -28.13
N GLU A 224 12.72 13.24 -29.00
CA GLU A 224 12.25 12.35 -30.09
C GLU A 224 11.56 11.09 -29.56
N GLN A 225 12.11 10.46 -28.52
CA GLN A 225 11.49 9.30 -27.86
C GLN A 225 10.16 9.69 -27.20
N PHE A 226 10.13 10.83 -26.51
CA PHE A 226 8.90 11.34 -25.91
C PHE A 226 7.82 11.61 -26.95
N ASP A 227 8.17 12.22 -28.07
CA ASP A 227 7.23 12.54 -29.15
C ASP A 227 6.65 11.29 -29.79
N ASP A 228 7.43 10.23 -30.01
CA ASP A 228 6.92 8.95 -30.53
C ASP A 228 5.87 8.36 -29.58
N ILE A 229 6.20 8.25 -28.28
CA ILE A 229 5.28 7.72 -27.28
C ILE A 229 4.03 8.62 -27.17
N ASN A 230 4.20 9.94 -27.19
CA ASN A 230 3.11 10.90 -27.09
C ASN A 230 2.15 10.82 -28.29
N GLN A 231 2.65 10.64 -29.51
CA GLN A 231 1.82 10.42 -30.70
C GLN A 231 1.02 9.11 -30.61
N ARG A 232 1.64 8.04 -30.13
CA ARG A 232 0.94 6.76 -29.88
C ARG A 232 -0.11 6.94 -28.79
N LEU A 233 0.20 7.64 -27.69
CA LEU A 233 -0.72 7.92 -26.60
C LEU A 233 -1.90 8.78 -27.09
N GLN A 234 -1.65 9.82 -27.91
CA GLN A 234 -2.69 10.64 -28.52
C GLN A 234 -3.66 9.80 -29.34
N SER A 235 -3.13 8.94 -30.23
CA SER A 235 -3.94 8.05 -31.07
C SER A 235 -4.81 7.07 -30.24
N CYS A 236 -4.22 6.46 -29.23
CA CYS A 236 -4.93 5.53 -28.32
C CYS A 236 -5.98 6.28 -27.49
N SER A 237 -5.65 7.47 -26.98
CA SER A 237 -6.55 8.30 -26.17
C SER A 237 -7.73 8.78 -26.98
N LEU A 238 -7.52 9.20 -28.22
CA LEU A 238 -8.60 9.62 -29.12
C LEU A 238 -9.60 8.47 -29.37
N LYS A 239 -9.08 7.26 -29.66
CA LYS A 239 -9.92 6.07 -29.88
C LYS A 239 -10.64 5.65 -28.59
N ALA A 240 -9.96 5.65 -27.45
CA ALA A 240 -10.56 5.33 -26.15
C ALA A 240 -11.70 6.30 -25.81
N THR A 241 -11.47 7.61 -25.97
CA THR A 241 -12.46 8.64 -25.73
C THR A 241 -13.64 8.54 -26.71
N PHE A 242 -13.38 8.28 -28.01
CA PHE A 242 -14.43 8.10 -29.00
C PHE A 242 -15.35 6.92 -28.64
N PHE A 243 -14.80 5.74 -28.38
CA PHE A 243 -15.61 4.57 -28.01
C PHE A 243 -16.33 4.76 -26.67
N SER A 244 -15.71 5.39 -25.70
CA SER A 244 -16.35 5.73 -24.43
C SER A 244 -17.51 6.70 -24.61
N SER A 245 -17.32 7.74 -25.41
CA SER A 245 -18.33 8.78 -25.66
C SER A 245 -19.54 8.27 -26.43
N ILE A 246 -19.40 7.28 -27.31
CA ILE A 246 -20.50 6.72 -28.11
C ILE A 246 -21.43 5.81 -27.28
N THR A 247 -20.99 5.38 -26.09
CA THR A 247 -21.79 4.49 -25.22
C THR A 247 -23.12 5.13 -24.83
N ASN A 248 -23.10 6.35 -24.31
CA ASN A 248 -24.30 7.05 -23.85
C ASN A 248 -25.28 7.38 -25.00
N PRO A 249 -24.84 7.94 -26.15
CA PRO A 249 -25.76 8.14 -27.28
C PRO A 249 -26.38 6.84 -27.81
N SER A 250 -25.60 5.77 -27.90
CA SER A 250 -26.10 4.47 -28.39
C SER A 250 -27.15 3.85 -27.47
N THR A 251 -26.90 3.88 -26.16
CA THR A 251 -27.88 3.38 -25.18
C THR A 251 -29.13 4.26 -25.14
N ARG A 252 -28.99 5.59 -25.24
CA ARG A 252 -30.12 6.51 -25.36
C ARG A 252 -30.94 6.26 -26.62
N PHE A 253 -30.30 5.94 -27.75
CA PHE A 253 -31.01 5.62 -28.99
C PHE A 253 -31.85 4.34 -28.80
N VAL A 254 -31.31 3.29 -28.24
CA VAL A 254 -32.08 2.05 -27.98
C VAL A 254 -33.22 2.30 -26.97
N ASN A 255 -32.94 3.08 -25.91
CA ASN A 255 -33.99 3.47 -24.96
C ASN A 255 -35.08 4.31 -25.64
N GLY A 256 -34.71 5.18 -26.58
CA GLY A 256 -35.66 5.92 -27.45
C GLY A 256 -36.55 5.00 -28.29
N LEU A 257 -36.00 3.91 -28.83
CA LEU A 257 -36.78 2.89 -29.54
C LEU A 257 -37.78 2.18 -28.61
N VAL A 258 -37.35 1.80 -27.40
CA VAL A 258 -38.26 1.22 -26.39
C VAL A 258 -39.37 2.21 -26.05
N TYR A 259 -39.03 3.47 -25.78
CA TYR A 259 -39.97 4.51 -25.40
C TYR A 259 -40.98 4.80 -26.54
N THR A 260 -40.50 4.86 -27.79
CA THR A 260 -41.37 5.06 -28.98
C THR A 260 -42.29 3.87 -29.19
N GLY A 261 -41.77 2.64 -29.04
CA GLY A 261 -42.57 1.42 -29.10
C GLY A 261 -43.70 1.41 -28.06
N VAL A 262 -43.35 1.70 -26.79
CA VAL A 262 -44.34 1.86 -25.72
C VAL A 262 -45.36 2.94 -26.03
N GLY A 263 -44.89 4.11 -26.56
CA GLY A 263 -45.78 5.21 -26.94
C GLY A 263 -46.80 4.80 -28.00
N ILE A 264 -46.35 4.15 -29.09
CA ILE A 264 -47.22 3.73 -30.19
C ILE A 264 -48.25 2.67 -29.72
N PHE A 265 -47.75 1.55 -29.15
CA PHE A 265 -48.63 0.45 -28.71
C PHE A 265 -49.52 0.86 -27.54
N GLY A 266 -49.01 1.71 -26.63
CA GLY A 266 -49.77 2.24 -25.53
C GLY A 266 -50.86 3.22 -26.00
N ALA A 267 -50.59 4.07 -26.97
CA ALA A 267 -51.60 4.95 -27.57
C ALA A 267 -52.72 4.14 -28.25
N PHE A 268 -52.37 3.09 -29.00
CA PHE A 268 -53.40 2.15 -29.55
C PHE A 268 -54.25 1.50 -28.45
N SER A 269 -53.63 1.06 -27.35
CA SER A 269 -54.32 0.49 -26.24
C SER A 269 -55.22 1.49 -25.50
N ALA A 270 -54.81 2.74 -25.42
CA ALA A 270 -55.60 3.82 -24.85
C ALA A 270 -56.82 4.17 -25.73
N ILE A 271 -56.63 4.25 -27.05
CA ILE A 271 -57.74 4.47 -28.02
C ILE A 271 -58.77 3.35 -27.95
N GLN A 272 -58.30 2.10 -27.72
CA GLN A 272 -59.20 0.93 -27.53
C GLN A 272 -59.85 0.88 -26.11
N GLY A 273 -59.60 1.87 -25.26
CA GLY A 273 -60.16 1.92 -23.90
C GLY A 273 -59.57 0.88 -22.92
N ARG A 274 -58.48 0.21 -23.26
CA ARG A 274 -57.86 -0.81 -22.40
C ARG A 274 -57.04 -0.22 -21.28
N ILE A 275 -56.40 0.92 -21.51
CA ILE A 275 -55.64 1.68 -20.52
C ILE A 275 -56.07 3.14 -20.57
N THR A 276 -55.88 3.87 -19.47
CA THR A 276 -56.09 5.34 -19.44
C THR A 276 -54.88 6.09 -19.95
N VAL A 277 -55.02 7.37 -20.24
CA VAL A 277 -53.89 8.25 -20.62
C VAL A 277 -52.88 8.36 -19.47
N GLY A 278 -53.38 8.41 -18.22
CA GLY A 278 -52.53 8.41 -17.05
C GLY A 278 -51.75 7.08 -16.85
N GLN A 279 -52.38 5.95 -17.17
CA GLN A 279 -51.69 4.66 -17.19
C GLN A 279 -50.64 4.59 -18.28
N LEU A 280 -50.88 5.17 -19.46
CA LEU A 280 -49.86 5.29 -20.50
C LEU A 280 -48.68 6.15 -20.03
N SER A 281 -48.93 7.29 -19.40
CA SER A 281 -47.90 8.12 -18.78
C SER A 281 -47.06 7.36 -17.74
N SER A 282 -47.73 6.60 -16.88
CA SER A 282 -47.04 5.73 -15.90
C SER A 282 -46.16 4.70 -16.59
N PHE A 283 -46.66 4.06 -17.64
CA PHE A 283 -45.94 3.05 -18.40
C PHE A 283 -44.67 3.60 -19.09
N LEU A 284 -44.76 4.80 -19.67
CA LEU A 284 -43.59 5.49 -20.27
C LEU A 284 -42.52 5.79 -19.23
N ASN A 285 -42.93 6.19 -18.01
CA ASN A 285 -41.99 6.39 -16.91
C ASN A 285 -41.33 5.06 -16.47
N TYR A 286 -42.12 3.97 -16.38
CA TYR A 286 -41.56 2.65 -16.07
C TYR A 286 -40.60 2.14 -17.14
N ALA A 287 -40.86 2.37 -18.41
CA ALA A 287 -39.96 2.00 -19.49
C ALA A 287 -38.58 2.67 -19.33
N ASN A 288 -38.54 3.94 -18.92
CA ASN A 288 -37.30 4.64 -18.61
C ASN A 288 -36.61 4.10 -17.34
N GLN A 289 -37.39 3.83 -16.26
CA GLN A 289 -36.84 3.30 -15.02
C GLN A 289 -36.32 1.87 -15.17
N TYR A 290 -36.94 1.06 -16.05
CA TYR A 290 -36.51 -0.31 -16.33
C TYR A 290 -35.19 -0.37 -17.07
N THR A 291 -34.96 0.52 -18.01
CA THR A 291 -33.74 0.50 -18.85
C THR A 291 -32.53 1.10 -18.15
N LYS A 292 -32.72 2.00 -17.19
CA LYS A 292 -31.63 2.72 -16.50
C LYS A 292 -30.64 1.78 -15.77
N PRO A 293 -31.07 0.81 -14.94
CA PRO A 293 -30.16 -0.09 -14.24
C PRO A 293 -29.29 -0.95 -15.16
N PHE A 294 -29.78 -1.32 -16.35
CA PHE A 294 -28.97 -2.11 -17.30
C PHE A 294 -27.73 -1.37 -17.79
N ASN A 295 -27.80 -0.04 -17.89
CA ASN A 295 -26.65 0.78 -18.26
C ASN A 295 -25.65 0.92 -17.11
N GLU A 296 -26.15 0.95 -15.85
CA GLU A 296 -25.33 1.11 -14.65
C GLU A 296 -24.68 -0.21 -14.19
N ILE A 297 -25.37 -1.36 -14.33
CA ILE A 297 -24.89 -2.67 -13.88
C ILE A 297 -23.53 -3.03 -14.46
N SER A 298 -23.25 -2.70 -15.72
CA SER A 298 -21.96 -3.01 -16.35
C SER A 298 -20.79 -2.31 -15.61
N GLY A 299 -20.94 -1.06 -15.23
CA GLY A 299 -19.96 -0.32 -14.44
C GLY A 299 -19.78 -0.91 -13.04
N VAL A 300 -20.90 -1.20 -12.36
CA VAL A 300 -20.90 -1.79 -11.02
C VAL A 300 -20.21 -3.17 -10.99
N VAL A 301 -20.47 -4.01 -11.99
CA VAL A 301 -19.80 -5.33 -12.10
C VAL A 301 -18.30 -5.18 -12.25
N THR A 302 -17.84 -4.21 -13.05
CA THR A 302 -16.41 -3.94 -13.23
C THR A 302 -15.78 -3.47 -11.92
N GLU A 303 -16.41 -2.53 -11.20
CA GLU A 303 -15.91 -2.05 -9.91
C GLU A 303 -15.89 -3.15 -8.84
N LEU A 304 -16.90 -4.03 -8.82
CA LEU A 304 -16.90 -5.20 -7.94
C LEU A 304 -15.77 -6.18 -8.27
N GLN A 305 -15.47 -6.39 -9.56
CA GLN A 305 -14.34 -7.23 -9.96
C GLN A 305 -13.01 -6.62 -9.53
N ASN A 306 -12.82 -5.30 -9.70
CA ASN A 306 -11.65 -4.57 -9.23
C ASN A 306 -11.52 -4.67 -7.70
N ALA A 307 -12.59 -4.42 -6.96
CA ALA A 307 -12.61 -4.54 -5.51
C ALA A 307 -12.26 -5.96 -5.02
N LEU A 308 -12.76 -7.00 -5.70
CA LEU A 308 -12.42 -8.39 -5.39
C LEU A 308 -10.95 -8.71 -5.71
N ALA A 309 -10.38 -8.13 -6.76
CA ALA A 309 -8.96 -8.27 -7.08
C ALA A 309 -8.09 -7.60 -5.99
N CYS A 310 -8.45 -6.38 -5.57
CA CYS A 310 -7.80 -5.66 -4.47
C CYS A 310 -7.90 -6.43 -3.15
N ALA A 311 -9.10 -6.92 -2.80
CA ALA A 311 -9.30 -7.78 -1.63
C ALA A 311 -8.42 -9.04 -1.69
N GLY A 312 -8.27 -9.65 -2.87
CA GLY A 312 -7.39 -10.79 -3.09
C GLY A 312 -5.93 -10.48 -2.77
N ARG A 313 -5.42 -9.30 -3.19
CA ARG A 313 -4.06 -8.84 -2.88
C ARG A 313 -3.89 -8.54 -1.39
N ILE A 314 -4.85 -7.84 -0.78
CA ILE A 314 -4.85 -7.57 0.67
C ILE A 314 -4.80 -8.88 1.46
N PHE A 315 -5.64 -9.86 1.11
CA PHE A 315 -5.66 -11.14 1.82
C PHE A 315 -4.40 -11.97 1.57
N SER A 316 -3.81 -11.92 0.38
CA SER A 316 -2.52 -12.58 0.13
C SER A 316 -1.43 -11.99 1.01
N PHE A 317 -1.41 -10.65 1.17
CA PHE A 317 -0.48 -9.97 2.07
C PHE A 317 -0.69 -10.36 3.54
N LEU A 318 -1.94 -10.44 3.99
CA LEU A 318 -2.26 -10.88 5.36
C LEU A 318 -2.03 -12.39 5.62
N ASP A 319 -1.85 -13.18 4.57
CA ASP A 319 -1.53 -14.61 4.65
C ASP A 319 -0.02 -14.89 4.60
N GLU A 320 0.83 -13.86 4.40
CA GLU A 320 2.28 -14.00 4.46
C GLU A 320 2.71 -14.39 5.88
N GLU A 321 3.74 -15.22 5.95
CA GLU A 321 4.24 -15.70 7.24
C GLU A 321 4.89 -14.55 8.01
N ALA A 322 4.34 -14.26 9.18
CA ALA A 322 4.92 -13.30 10.11
C ALA A 322 6.19 -13.87 10.77
N VAL A 323 7.03 -12.98 11.29
CA VAL A 323 8.14 -13.39 12.16
C VAL A 323 7.56 -14.23 13.31
N PRO A 324 8.13 -15.43 13.57
CA PRO A 324 7.64 -16.29 14.64
C PRO A 324 7.59 -15.54 15.97
N GLU A 325 6.52 -15.70 16.72
CA GLU A 325 6.48 -15.24 18.10
C GLU A 325 7.60 -15.90 18.92
N ASN A 326 7.96 -15.29 20.05
CA ASN A 326 8.93 -15.90 20.95
C ASN A 326 8.48 -17.32 21.31
N GLY A 327 9.38 -18.30 21.15
CA GLY A 327 9.11 -19.68 21.60
C GLY A 327 8.72 -19.73 23.08
N ALA A 328 7.92 -20.71 23.48
CA ALA A 328 7.49 -20.86 24.88
C ALA A 328 8.69 -20.95 25.87
N ASP A 329 9.83 -21.43 25.38
CA ASP A 329 11.08 -21.58 26.16
C ASP A 329 12.10 -20.45 25.87
N ALA A 330 11.69 -19.36 25.25
CA ALA A 330 12.58 -18.25 24.90
C ALA A 330 13.11 -17.58 26.19
N LYS A 331 14.44 -17.43 26.24
CA LYS A 331 15.14 -16.88 27.40
C LYS A 331 15.32 -15.35 27.25
N THR A 332 15.27 -14.67 28.38
CA THR A 332 15.69 -13.29 28.51
C THR A 332 17.05 -13.24 29.19
N LEU A 333 17.98 -12.48 28.67
CA LEU A 333 19.28 -12.24 29.29
C LEU A 333 19.21 -10.95 30.11
N ASP A 334 19.40 -11.03 31.41
CA ASP A 334 19.36 -9.84 32.30
C ASP A 334 20.65 -9.04 32.23
N GLN A 335 21.78 -9.73 32.05
CA GLN A 335 23.10 -9.10 31.87
C GLN A 335 23.80 -9.79 30.69
N VAL A 336 24.19 -8.99 29.72
CA VAL A 336 24.88 -9.48 28.51
C VAL A 336 26.34 -9.04 28.58
N GLU A 337 27.24 -10.02 28.60
CA GLU A 337 28.69 -9.78 28.55
C GLU A 337 29.14 -9.44 27.13
N GLY A 338 28.45 -9.99 26.12
CA GLY A 338 28.72 -9.74 24.71
C GLY A 338 29.69 -10.75 24.08
N ARG A 339 29.72 -11.99 24.55
CA ARG A 339 30.41 -13.11 23.87
C ARG A 339 29.55 -13.55 22.69
N VAL A 340 30.11 -13.52 21.48
CA VAL A 340 29.39 -13.93 20.27
C VAL A 340 30.09 -15.12 19.64
N GLY A 341 29.33 -16.17 19.32
CA GLY A 341 29.84 -17.38 18.67
C GLY A 341 29.07 -17.70 17.38
N PHE A 342 29.78 -18.12 16.34
CA PHE A 342 29.25 -18.76 15.14
C PHE A 342 29.75 -20.19 15.11
N GLU A 343 28.86 -21.17 15.10
CA GLU A 343 29.18 -22.61 15.11
C GLU A 343 28.61 -23.24 13.83
N ASP A 344 29.49 -23.56 12.88
CA ASP A 344 29.19 -24.20 11.60
C ASP A 344 28.06 -23.52 10.82
N VAL A 345 28.06 -22.19 10.81
CA VAL A 345 26.98 -21.39 10.23
C VAL A 345 27.05 -21.43 8.70
N SER A 346 25.93 -21.81 8.06
CA SER A 346 25.74 -21.71 6.62
C SER A 346 24.46 -20.94 6.34
N PHE A 347 24.51 -20.07 5.32
CA PHE A 347 23.39 -19.21 4.93
C PHE A 347 23.37 -18.91 3.44
N SER A 348 22.16 -18.82 2.90
CA SER A 348 21.87 -18.34 1.55
C SER A 348 20.54 -17.58 1.53
N TYR A 349 20.47 -16.49 0.77
CA TYR A 349 19.20 -15.76 0.55
C TYR A 349 18.23 -16.58 -0.32
N THR A 350 18.76 -17.31 -1.28
CA THR A 350 18.03 -18.23 -2.15
C THR A 350 18.67 -19.62 -2.04
N SER A 351 17.86 -20.67 -2.16
CA SER A 351 18.36 -22.06 -2.04
C SER A 351 19.38 -22.46 -3.11
N GLU A 352 19.47 -21.71 -4.20
CA GLU A 352 20.29 -22.04 -5.38
C GLU A 352 21.71 -21.47 -5.30
N VAL A 353 21.93 -20.40 -4.51
CA VAL A 353 23.21 -19.68 -4.43
C VAL A 353 23.68 -19.62 -2.98
N PRO A 354 24.56 -20.56 -2.54
CA PRO A 354 25.16 -20.47 -1.23
C PRO A 354 26.02 -19.19 -1.12
N LEU A 355 25.92 -18.50 0.03
CA LEU A 355 26.65 -17.26 0.26
C LEU A 355 27.63 -17.37 1.43
N ILE A 356 27.26 -18.04 2.51
CA ILE A 356 28.13 -18.33 3.65
C ILE A 356 28.10 -19.82 3.89
N GLU A 357 29.28 -20.47 4.01
CA GLU A 357 29.39 -21.90 4.24
C GLU A 357 30.38 -22.17 5.37
N HIS A 358 29.94 -23.02 6.32
CA HIS A 358 30.76 -23.55 7.43
C HIS A 358 31.50 -22.45 8.22
N MET A 359 30.88 -21.28 8.43
CA MET A 359 31.50 -20.18 9.17
C MET A 359 31.61 -20.52 10.66
N ASN A 360 32.83 -20.43 11.17
CA ASN A 360 33.14 -20.59 12.59
C ASN A 360 33.90 -19.36 13.08
N LEU A 361 33.40 -18.75 14.17
CA LEU A 361 34.02 -17.57 14.79
C LEU A 361 33.66 -17.51 16.26
N GLU A 362 34.62 -17.23 17.11
CA GLU A 362 34.39 -16.94 18.53
C GLU A 362 34.96 -15.53 18.84
N VAL A 363 34.12 -14.67 19.40
CA VAL A 363 34.45 -13.31 19.80
C VAL A 363 34.24 -13.18 21.31
N LYS A 364 35.28 -12.77 22.02
CA LYS A 364 35.23 -12.56 23.47
C LYS A 364 34.62 -11.21 23.82
N PRO A 365 34.03 -11.07 25.02
CA PRO A 365 33.53 -9.78 25.49
C PRO A 365 34.55 -8.66 25.35
N GLY A 366 34.10 -7.51 24.84
CA GLY A 366 34.92 -6.30 24.66
C GLY A 366 35.86 -6.32 23.47
N GLN A 367 35.94 -7.41 22.67
CA GLN A 367 36.78 -7.45 21.47
C GLN A 367 36.19 -6.62 20.31
N ARG A 368 37.10 -5.99 19.57
CA ARG A 368 36.79 -5.29 18.30
C ARG A 368 37.12 -6.20 17.11
N VAL A 369 36.11 -6.54 16.33
CA VAL A 369 36.21 -7.38 15.14
C VAL A 369 36.04 -6.53 13.90
N ALA A 370 37.06 -6.38 13.07
CA ALA A 370 36.98 -5.77 11.76
C ALA A 370 36.62 -6.82 10.70
N ILE A 371 35.55 -6.60 9.96
CA ILE A 371 35.16 -7.45 8.83
C ILE A 371 35.64 -6.78 7.54
N VAL A 372 36.57 -7.42 6.82
CA VAL A 372 37.18 -6.90 5.60
C VAL A 372 37.02 -7.88 4.45
N GLY A 373 36.94 -7.37 3.24
CA GLY A 373 36.82 -8.18 2.03
C GLY A 373 36.22 -7.38 0.87
N PRO A 374 36.24 -7.92 -0.35
CA PRO A 374 35.69 -7.26 -1.53
C PRO A 374 34.17 -7.07 -1.41
N THR A 375 33.61 -6.22 -2.28
CA THR A 375 32.16 -6.04 -2.36
C THR A 375 31.48 -7.36 -2.73
N GLY A 376 30.36 -7.69 -2.08
CA GLY A 376 29.62 -8.93 -2.33
C GLY A 376 30.13 -10.17 -1.58
N CYS A 377 31.21 -10.10 -0.81
CA CYS A 377 31.73 -11.27 -0.08
C CYS A 377 30.92 -11.69 1.16
N GLY A 378 29.80 -11.02 1.49
CA GLY A 378 28.91 -11.40 2.60
C GLY A 378 29.07 -10.60 3.90
N LYS A 379 29.80 -9.48 3.93
CA LYS A 379 29.99 -8.63 5.14
C LYS A 379 28.66 -8.20 5.77
N THR A 380 27.78 -7.58 4.96
CA THR A 380 26.45 -7.15 5.41
C THR A 380 25.58 -8.33 5.80
N THR A 381 25.77 -9.49 5.18
CA THR A 381 25.04 -10.71 5.52
C THR A 381 25.41 -11.20 6.93
N VAL A 382 26.67 -11.13 7.33
CA VAL A 382 27.08 -11.46 8.72
C VAL A 382 26.38 -10.56 9.72
N ILE A 383 26.26 -9.26 9.42
CA ILE A 383 25.51 -8.30 10.25
C ILE A 383 24.03 -8.69 10.34
N ASN A 384 23.40 -8.98 9.21
CA ASN A 384 22.00 -9.35 9.15
C ASN A 384 21.71 -10.64 9.96
N LEU A 385 22.64 -11.58 9.97
CA LEU A 385 22.54 -12.81 10.75
C LEU A 385 22.74 -12.56 12.26
N LEU A 386 23.66 -11.67 12.65
CA LEU A 386 23.86 -11.28 14.05
C LEU A 386 22.61 -10.63 14.65
N MET A 387 21.94 -9.76 13.89
CA MET A 387 20.68 -9.10 14.27
C MET A 387 19.47 -10.02 14.17
N ARG A 388 19.67 -11.25 13.67
CA ARG A 388 18.61 -12.19 13.36
C ARG A 388 17.52 -11.57 12.45
N PHE A 389 17.94 -10.74 11.47
CA PHE A 389 17.03 -10.31 10.40
C PHE A 389 16.73 -11.47 9.45
N TYR A 390 17.62 -12.46 9.42
CA TYR A 390 17.50 -13.74 8.75
C TYR A 390 17.94 -14.86 9.67
N ASP A 391 17.24 -15.98 9.66
CA ASP A 391 17.67 -17.18 10.36
C ASP A 391 18.70 -17.97 9.51
N VAL A 392 19.66 -18.59 10.16
CA VAL A 392 20.67 -19.42 9.50
C VAL A 392 20.06 -20.69 8.90
N ASN A 393 20.58 -21.16 7.77
CA ASN A 393 20.13 -22.41 7.15
C ASN A 393 20.68 -23.65 7.90
N LYS A 394 21.93 -23.56 8.40
CA LYS A 394 22.60 -24.58 9.21
C LYS A 394 23.47 -23.92 10.26
N GLY A 395 23.79 -24.71 11.33
CA GLY A 395 24.59 -24.22 12.44
C GLY A 395 23.78 -23.34 13.39
N LYS A 396 24.48 -22.58 14.22
CA LYS A 396 23.85 -21.65 15.18
C LYS A 396 24.76 -20.44 15.46
N ILE A 397 24.13 -19.33 15.78
CA ILE A 397 24.79 -18.13 16.32
C ILE A 397 24.41 -18.04 17.79
N THR A 398 25.39 -17.77 18.66
CA THR A 398 25.17 -17.69 20.11
C THR A 398 25.53 -16.30 20.63
N LEU A 399 24.80 -15.83 21.63
CA LEU A 399 25.11 -14.65 22.44
C LEU A 399 25.23 -15.15 23.89
N ASP A 400 26.41 -14.97 24.50
CA ASP A 400 26.79 -15.49 25.83
C ASP A 400 26.48 -17.00 26.00
N GLY A 401 26.72 -17.76 24.94
CA GLY A 401 26.51 -19.21 24.90
C GLY A 401 25.05 -19.64 24.65
N VAL A 402 24.10 -18.71 24.59
CA VAL A 402 22.70 -19.02 24.29
C VAL A 402 22.47 -18.82 22.78
N PRO A 403 21.92 -19.82 22.05
CA PRO A 403 21.52 -19.61 20.65
C PRO A 403 20.54 -18.44 20.49
N ILE A 404 20.81 -17.55 19.55
CA ILE A 404 19.99 -16.34 19.37
C ILE A 404 18.53 -16.66 19.00
N GLN A 405 18.26 -17.84 18.44
CA GLN A 405 16.90 -18.32 18.16
C GLN A 405 16.11 -18.64 19.43
N ASN A 406 16.82 -18.93 20.55
CA ASN A 406 16.22 -19.22 21.84
C ASN A 406 16.11 -18.00 22.74
N LEU A 407 16.46 -16.82 22.24
CA LEU A 407 16.28 -15.55 22.96
C LEU A 407 14.96 -14.89 22.56
N THR A 408 14.37 -14.13 23.50
CA THR A 408 13.26 -13.25 23.17
C THR A 408 13.74 -12.14 22.23
N TRP A 409 12.87 -11.71 21.31
CA TRP A 409 13.20 -10.64 20.35
C TRP A 409 13.63 -9.34 21.05
N GLU A 410 13.01 -9.05 22.19
CA GLU A 410 13.31 -7.86 22.98
C GLU A 410 14.71 -7.96 23.59
N SER A 411 15.05 -9.09 24.22
CA SER A 411 16.37 -9.34 24.82
C SER A 411 17.48 -9.32 23.77
N LEU A 412 17.24 -9.95 22.61
CA LEU A 412 18.22 -9.95 21.52
C LEU A 412 18.46 -8.53 21.00
N ARG A 413 17.39 -7.79 20.64
CA ARG A 413 17.51 -6.46 20.03
C ARG A 413 18.04 -5.41 21.00
N SER A 414 17.71 -5.49 22.29
CA SER A 414 18.26 -4.58 23.31
C SER A 414 19.75 -4.82 23.56
N SER A 415 20.26 -6.02 23.25
CA SER A 415 21.68 -6.36 23.39
C SER A 415 22.54 -5.80 22.26
N TYR A 416 21.97 -5.43 21.14
CA TYR A 416 22.71 -4.91 19.99
C TYR A 416 22.43 -3.43 19.73
N GLY A 417 23.46 -2.68 19.36
CA GLY A 417 23.35 -1.33 18.82
C GLY A 417 23.94 -1.26 17.43
N MET A 418 23.21 -0.68 16.47
CA MET A 418 23.65 -0.63 15.08
C MET A 418 23.73 0.78 14.55
N VAL A 419 24.85 1.13 13.88
CA VAL A 419 24.98 2.31 13.02
C VAL A 419 25.15 1.82 11.61
N LEU A 420 24.15 2.10 10.77
CA LEU A 420 24.15 1.76 9.34
C LEU A 420 24.90 2.81 8.51
N GLN A 421 25.29 2.40 7.31
CA GLN A 421 25.83 3.31 6.29
C GLN A 421 24.82 4.40 5.94
N GLU A 422 23.56 4.04 5.72
CA GLU A 422 22.46 4.97 5.54
C GLU A 422 21.89 5.37 6.90
N THR A 423 22.05 6.64 7.24
CA THR A 423 21.56 7.19 8.50
C THR A 423 20.09 7.55 8.40
N TRP A 424 19.25 6.88 9.18
CA TRP A 424 17.83 7.22 9.24
C TRP A 424 17.51 8.08 10.47
N LEU A 425 16.79 9.18 10.26
CA LEU A 425 16.27 10.05 11.30
C LEU A 425 14.77 10.23 11.13
N LYS A 426 14.03 10.06 12.23
CA LYS A 426 12.59 10.26 12.28
C LYS A 426 12.24 11.75 12.18
N ALA A 427 11.17 12.09 11.50
CA ALA A 427 10.57 13.42 11.58
C ALA A 427 10.19 13.72 13.05
N GLY A 428 10.65 14.86 13.57
CA GLY A 428 10.50 15.25 14.97
C GLY A 428 11.66 16.09 15.47
N THR A 429 11.81 16.25 16.78
CA THR A 429 12.91 17.04 17.36
C THR A 429 14.22 16.25 17.36
N ILE A 430 15.33 16.96 17.45
CA ILE A 430 16.66 16.33 17.66
C ILE A 430 16.67 15.52 18.96
N ARG A 431 16.04 16.02 20.01
CA ARG A 431 15.88 15.31 21.27
C ARG A 431 15.18 13.98 21.07
N ASP A 432 14.03 13.95 20.38
CA ASP A 432 13.25 12.75 20.12
C ASP A 432 14.04 11.73 19.29
N ASN A 433 14.91 12.21 18.41
CA ASN A 433 15.80 11.35 17.64
C ASN A 433 16.92 10.72 18.46
N ILE A 434 17.54 11.46 19.38
CA ILE A 434 18.57 10.91 20.27
C ILE A 434 17.94 9.94 21.29
N SER A 435 16.76 10.27 21.83
CA SER A 435 16.06 9.43 22.80
C SER A 435 15.20 8.33 22.17
N TYR A 436 15.31 8.09 20.85
CA TYR A 436 14.46 7.14 20.11
C TYR A 436 14.42 5.73 20.74
N GLY A 437 15.56 5.23 21.22
CA GLY A 437 15.63 3.92 21.86
C GLY A 437 15.40 3.94 23.39
N LYS A 438 15.38 5.15 24.00
CA LYS A 438 15.11 5.35 25.45
C LYS A 438 14.20 6.58 25.61
N PRO A 439 12.87 6.44 25.37
CA PRO A 439 11.93 7.57 25.39
C PRO A 439 11.88 8.31 26.74
N ASP A 440 12.15 7.61 27.83
CA ASP A 440 12.12 8.15 29.21
C ASP A 440 13.43 8.86 29.61
N ALA A 441 14.37 9.05 28.69
CA ALA A 441 15.64 9.71 28.96
C ALA A 441 15.43 11.17 29.35
N THR A 442 16.13 11.58 30.43
CA THR A 442 16.11 12.96 30.87
C THR A 442 16.82 13.88 29.87
N ARG A 443 16.55 15.18 29.92
CA ARG A 443 17.21 16.16 29.04
C ARG A 443 18.73 16.16 29.24
N GLU A 444 19.16 15.98 30.49
CA GLU A 444 20.58 15.92 30.89
C GLU A 444 21.28 14.68 30.27
N GLU A 445 20.64 13.51 30.32
CA GLU A 445 21.16 12.29 29.69
C GLU A 445 21.31 12.46 28.18
N VAL A 446 20.32 13.05 27.50
CA VAL A 446 20.37 13.34 26.06
C VAL A 446 21.51 14.31 25.72
N ILE A 447 21.70 15.36 26.51
CA ILE A 447 22.79 16.33 26.32
C ILE A 447 24.15 15.66 26.53
N GLU A 448 24.29 14.80 27.54
CA GLU A 448 25.54 14.09 27.82
C GLU A 448 25.87 13.10 26.70
N ALA A 449 24.90 12.33 26.21
CA ALA A 449 25.07 11.45 25.05
C ALA A 449 25.50 12.22 23.79
N ALA A 450 24.89 13.39 23.55
CA ALA A 450 25.25 14.25 22.42
C ALA A 450 26.68 14.85 22.56
N LYS A 451 27.12 15.15 23.78
CA LYS A 451 28.51 15.59 24.03
C LYS A 451 29.51 14.47 23.73
N GLN A 452 29.22 13.28 24.22
CA GLN A 452 30.06 12.10 23.99
C GLN A 452 30.17 11.74 22.51
N ALA A 453 29.09 11.92 21.75
CA ALA A 453 29.06 11.73 20.30
C ALA A 453 29.60 12.96 19.50
N HIS A 454 30.16 13.99 20.14
CA HIS A 454 30.58 15.25 19.50
C HIS A 454 29.47 15.99 18.72
N ALA A 455 28.18 15.69 18.99
CA ALA A 455 27.04 16.31 18.35
C ALA A 455 26.63 17.64 19.01
N HIS A 456 26.83 17.81 20.31
CA HIS A 456 26.38 18.96 21.10
C HIS A 456 26.76 20.32 20.49
N SER A 457 27.96 20.45 19.95
CA SER A 457 28.48 21.71 19.41
C SER A 457 27.69 22.25 18.23
N PHE A 458 27.25 21.39 17.31
CA PHE A 458 26.41 21.82 16.18
C PHE A 458 24.96 21.98 16.59
N ILE A 459 24.43 21.10 17.46
CA ILE A 459 23.05 21.18 17.95
C ILE A 459 22.81 22.54 18.61
N LYS A 460 23.74 23.00 19.44
CA LYS A 460 23.64 24.29 20.14
C LYS A 460 23.60 25.52 19.19
N ARG A 461 24.10 25.37 17.96
CA ARG A 461 24.10 26.43 16.94
C ARG A 461 22.77 26.51 16.17
N LEU A 462 21.92 25.51 16.30
CA LEU A 462 20.60 25.51 15.66
C LEU A 462 19.65 26.45 16.39
N PRO A 463 18.69 27.08 15.70
CA PRO A 463 17.83 28.11 16.27
C PRO A 463 17.07 27.70 17.55
N LYS A 464 16.65 26.42 17.65
CA LYS A 464 15.96 25.86 18.80
C LYS A 464 16.79 24.78 19.53
N GLY A 465 18.07 24.63 19.21
CA GLY A 465 18.95 23.62 19.81
C GLY A 465 18.36 22.21 19.70
N TYR A 466 18.23 21.50 20.83
CA TYR A 466 17.68 20.15 20.91
C TYR A 466 16.19 20.05 20.53
N ASP A 467 15.46 21.16 20.64
CA ASP A 467 14.04 21.23 20.28
C ASP A 467 13.83 21.65 18.81
N THR A 468 14.90 21.69 18.01
CA THR A 468 14.82 21.91 16.55
C THR A 468 14.09 20.75 15.91
N VAL A 469 13.00 21.06 15.20
CA VAL A 469 12.20 20.08 14.46
C VAL A 469 12.89 19.81 13.12
N MET A 470 13.09 18.54 12.82
CA MET A 470 13.63 18.05 11.57
C MET A 470 12.50 17.43 10.73
N GLY A 471 12.55 17.63 9.41
CA GLY A 471 11.71 16.91 8.47
C GLY A 471 12.17 15.46 8.28
N GLU A 472 11.56 14.77 7.35
CA GLU A 472 11.97 13.41 6.96
C GLU A 472 13.45 13.39 6.58
N ASP A 473 14.15 12.32 6.92
CA ASP A 473 15.58 12.12 6.71
C ASP A 473 16.51 13.22 7.25
N GLY A 474 16.07 13.94 8.29
CA GLY A 474 16.89 14.94 8.98
C GLY A 474 17.03 16.28 8.25
N GLY A 475 16.27 16.53 7.20
CA GLY A 475 16.12 17.83 6.55
C GLY A 475 17.45 18.45 6.10
N SER A 476 17.81 19.62 6.66
CA SER A 476 19.00 20.41 6.28
C SER A 476 20.33 19.94 6.91
N LEU A 477 20.33 18.87 7.71
CA LEU A 477 21.56 18.38 8.34
C LEU A 477 22.48 17.71 7.31
N SER A 478 23.79 17.94 7.45
CA SER A 478 24.78 17.21 6.65
C SER A 478 24.82 15.73 7.02
N GLN A 479 25.28 14.87 6.11
CA GLN A 479 25.40 13.42 6.34
C GLN A 479 26.21 13.10 7.61
N GLY A 480 27.31 13.82 7.85
CA GLY A 480 28.10 13.65 9.06
C GLY A 480 27.35 14.07 10.34
N GLN A 481 26.53 15.12 10.29
CA GLN A 481 25.71 15.53 11.43
C GLN A 481 24.64 14.49 11.75
N LYS A 482 23.99 13.91 10.71
CA LYS A 482 23.04 12.81 10.87
C LYS A 482 23.70 11.59 11.54
N GLN A 483 24.91 11.24 11.09
CA GLN A 483 25.66 10.12 11.66
C GLN A 483 26.04 10.35 13.12
N LEU A 484 26.47 11.57 13.50
CA LEU A 484 26.70 11.91 14.91
C LEU A 484 25.45 11.81 15.79
N LEU A 485 24.24 12.09 15.26
CA LEU A 485 22.98 11.86 15.99
C LEU A 485 22.69 10.37 16.17
N CYS A 486 22.94 9.53 15.16
CA CYS A 486 22.81 8.07 15.26
C CYS A 486 23.79 7.50 16.30
N ILE A 487 25.03 8.01 16.36
CA ILE A 487 26.00 7.63 17.40
C ILE A 487 25.48 8.08 18.78
N ALA A 488 24.91 9.29 18.91
CA ALA A 488 24.36 9.79 20.17
C ALA A 488 23.21 8.90 20.70
N ARG A 489 22.37 8.31 19.82
CA ARG A 489 21.37 7.29 20.23
C ARG A 489 22.03 6.13 20.96
N LEU A 490 23.10 5.59 20.42
CA LEU A 490 23.80 4.45 21.01
C LEU A 490 24.60 4.80 22.25
N MET A 491 25.13 6.04 22.35
CA MET A 491 25.73 6.55 23.58
C MET A 491 24.72 6.62 24.72
N LEU A 492 23.45 6.88 24.41
CA LEU A 492 22.37 6.92 25.40
C LEU A 492 21.91 5.50 25.79
N LEU A 493 21.76 4.61 24.81
CA LEU A 493 21.31 3.22 25.00
C LEU A 493 22.34 2.33 25.69
N LYS A 494 23.62 2.52 25.38
CA LYS A 494 24.76 1.74 25.88
C LYS A 494 24.63 0.22 25.68
N PRO A 495 24.33 -0.27 24.47
CA PRO A 495 24.23 -1.71 24.24
C PRO A 495 25.58 -2.40 24.41
N PRO A 496 25.61 -3.68 24.90
CA PRO A 496 26.84 -4.43 25.11
C PRO A 496 27.54 -4.87 23.83
N VAL A 497 26.79 -5.05 22.75
CA VAL A 497 27.34 -5.43 21.43
C VAL A 497 27.02 -4.33 20.41
N LEU A 498 28.00 -3.95 19.62
CA LEU A 498 27.89 -2.92 18.61
C LEU A 498 28.12 -3.49 17.21
N ILE A 499 27.35 -2.99 16.25
CA ILE A 499 27.52 -3.24 14.82
C ILE A 499 27.64 -1.89 14.13
N LEU A 500 28.78 -1.68 13.48
CA LEU A 500 29.14 -0.39 12.88
C LEU A 500 29.48 -0.60 11.41
N ASP A 501 28.80 0.14 10.51
CA ASP A 501 29.11 0.16 9.09
C ASP A 501 29.76 1.52 8.73
N GLU A 502 31.05 1.48 8.42
CA GLU A 502 31.90 2.67 8.20
C GLU A 502 31.89 3.19 6.76
N ALA A 503 30.78 3.52 6.17
CA ALA A 503 30.79 4.19 4.88
C ALA A 503 30.64 5.72 5.04
N THR A 504 31.73 6.46 4.80
CA THR A 504 31.80 7.93 4.99
C THR A 504 32.31 8.67 3.75
N SER A 505 32.06 8.17 2.57
CA SER A 505 32.62 8.69 1.29
C SER A 505 32.23 10.14 0.93
N SER A 506 31.35 10.80 1.70
CA SER A 506 30.81 12.14 1.38
C SER A 506 30.85 13.12 2.57
N ILE A 507 31.78 12.93 3.53
CA ILE A 507 31.85 13.73 4.75
C ILE A 507 33.12 14.59 4.74
N ASP A 508 33.03 15.83 5.21
CA ASP A 508 34.19 16.69 5.36
C ASP A 508 35.19 16.15 6.40
N THR A 509 36.48 16.39 6.21
CA THR A 509 37.56 15.83 7.04
C THR A 509 37.42 16.15 8.53
N MET A 510 36.92 17.35 8.89
CA MET A 510 36.80 17.73 10.31
C MET A 510 35.64 16.99 11.00
N THR A 511 34.53 16.82 10.30
CA THR A 511 33.40 16.03 10.82
C THR A 511 33.77 14.54 10.86
N GLU A 512 34.52 14.06 9.90
CA GLU A 512 35.04 12.71 9.87
C GLU A 512 35.90 12.37 11.09
N ILE A 513 36.83 13.23 11.47
CA ILE A 513 37.65 13.07 12.70
C ILE A 513 36.77 13.01 13.96
N ARG A 514 35.69 13.80 14.00
CA ARG A 514 34.75 13.76 15.13
C ARG A 514 33.98 12.42 15.19
N ILE A 515 33.55 11.92 14.04
CA ILE A 515 32.85 10.64 13.92
C ILE A 515 33.77 9.50 14.39
N GLN A 516 35.03 9.50 13.94
CA GLN A 516 36.01 8.50 14.38
C GLN A 516 36.21 8.51 15.90
N LYS A 517 36.42 9.69 16.48
CA LYS A 517 36.54 9.83 17.96
C LYS A 517 35.27 9.36 18.67
N ALA A 518 34.09 9.64 18.12
CA ALA A 518 32.83 9.19 18.66
C ALA A 518 32.69 7.65 18.58
N PHE A 519 33.11 7.04 17.48
CA PHE A 519 33.13 5.58 17.35
C PHE A 519 34.12 4.92 18.31
N GLN A 520 35.35 5.43 18.43
CA GLN A 520 36.33 4.91 19.40
C GLN A 520 35.76 4.91 20.81
N LYS A 521 35.17 6.05 21.24
CA LYS A 521 34.53 6.17 22.55
C LYS A 521 33.32 5.26 22.71
N LEU A 522 32.53 5.06 21.63
CA LEU A 522 31.38 4.16 21.66
C LEU A 522 31.79 2.71 21.84
N MET A 523 32.91 2.28 21.24
CA MET A 523 33.42 0.90 21.28
C MET A 523 34.15 0.55 22.59
N GLU A 524 34.53 1.53 23.41
CA GLU A 524 35.26 1.27 24.68
C GLU A 524 34.50 0.30 25.59
N GLY A 525 35.12 -0.84 25.92
CA GLY A 525 34.57 -1.86 26.82
C GLY A 525 33.41 -2.66 26.23
N ARG A 526 33.15 -2.60 24.92
CA ARG A 526 32.03 -3.30 24.25
C ARG A 526 32.52 -4.18 23.13
N THR A 527 31.84 -5.29 22.93
CA THR A 527 32.07 -6.14 21.78
C THR A 527 31.59 -5.41 20.51
N SER A 528 32.46 -5.27 19.51
CA SER A 528 32.14 -4.46 18.35
C SER A 528 32.48 -5.17 17.05
N PHE A 529 31.50 -5.25 16.15
CA PHE A 529 31.67 -5.72 14.77
C PHE A 529 31.69 -4.50 13.86
N VAL A 530 32.78 -4.29 13.14
CA VAL A 530 32.94 -3.12 12.26
C VAL A 530 33.16 -3.58 10.83
N VAL A 531 32.28 -3.20 9.91
CA VAL A 531 32.57 -3.33 8.48
C VAL A 531 33.54 -2.21 8.12
N ALA A 532 34.81 -2.57 8.11
CA ALA A 532 35.87 -1.59 8.03
C ALA A 532 36.21 -1.26 6.58
N HIS A 533 36.04 0.03 6.23
CA HIS A 533 36.49 0.62 4.98
C HIS A 533 37.72 1.52 5.19
N ARG A 534 38.24 1.60 6.42
CA ARG A 534 39.36 2.46 6.82
C ARG A 534 40.48 1.70 7.47
N LEU A 535 41.67 2.10 7.10
CA LEU A 535 42.91 1.50 7.60
C LEU A 535 43.07 1.65 9.12
N SER A 536 42.72 2.83 9.68
CA SER A 536 42.81 3.08 11.13
C SER A 536 41.98 2.08 11.95
N THR A 537 40.75 1.87 11.56
CA THR A 537 39.83 0.93 12.24
C THR A 537 40.31 -0.51 12.14
N ILE A 538 40.84 -0.90 10.98
CA ILE A 538 41.40 -2.24 10.77
C ILE A 538 42.62 -2.48 11.67
N LYS A 539 43.54 -1.51 11.75
CA LYS A 539 44.74 -1.62 12.57
C LYS A 539 44.49 -1.69 14.06
N GLU A 540 43.46 -0.99 14.55
CA GLU A 540 43.12 -0.95 15.97
C GLU A 540 42.21 -2.11 16.41
N SER A 541 41.85 -3.02 15.51
CA SER A 541 40.97 -4.15 15.83
C SER A 541 41.75 -5.31 16.44
N ASP A 542 41.14 -5.97 17.44
CA ASP A 542 41.70 -7.15 18.11
C ASP A 542 41.71 -8.37 17.20
N VAL A 543 40.71 -8.46 16.32
CA VAL A 543 40.52 -9.52 15.33
C VAL A 543 40.11 -8.93 14.01
N ILE A 544 40.80 -9.32 12.96
CA ILE A 544 40.41 -9.01 11.57
C ILE A 544 39.87 -10.32 10.96
N LEU A 545 38.64 -10.25 10.48
CA LEU A 545 37.95 -11.30 9.76
C LEU A 545 38.03 -11.01 8.26
N VAL A 546 38.83 -11.77 7.54
CA VAL A 546 39.04 -11.58 6.11
C VAL A 546 38.10 -12.52 5.35
N MET A 547 37.14 -11.91 4.63
CA MET A 547 36.12 -12.65 3.90
C MET A 547 36.34 -12.55 2.38
N LYS A 548 36.13 -13.68 1.69
CA LYS A 548 36.07 -13.76 0.24
C LYS A 548 35.09 -14.85 -0.16
N ASP A 549 34.22 -14.55 -1.12
CA ASP A 549 33.27 -15.50 -1.69
C ASP A 549 32.45 -16.27 -0.61
N GLY A 550 32.05 -15.56 0.47
CA GLY A 550 31.27 -16.13 1.57
C GLY A 550 32.05 -16.93 2.61
N HIS A 551 33.34 -17.12 2.44
CA HIS A 551 34.19 -17.86 3.39
C HIS A 551 35.10 -16.93 4.18
N ILE A 552 35.42 -17.33 5.41
CA ILE A 552 36.49 -16.72 6.17
C ILE A 552 37.79 -17.35 5.66
N LEU A 553 38.61 -16.57 4.97
CA LEU A 553 39.91 -17.04 4.49
C LEU A 553 41.02 -16.93 5.56
N GLU A 554 41.00 -15.82 6.29
CA GLU A 554 42.05 -15.52 7.25
C GLU A 554 41.42 -14.84 8.48
N THR A 555 41.98 -15.13 9.64
CA THR A 555 41.67 -14.48 10.91
C THR A 555 42.95 -14.22 11.68
N GLY A 556 43.08 -13.03 12.28
CA GLY A 556 44.24 -12.66 13.07
C GLY A 556 44.33 -11.16 13.28
N LYS A 557 45.45 -10.70 13.83
CA LYS A 557 45.78 -9.28 13.99
C LYS A 557 46.38 -8.71 12.71
N HIS A 558 46.42 -7.39 12.60
CA HIS A 558 46.96 -6.68 11.45
C HIS A 558 48.37 -7.12 11.08
N GLU A 559 49.30 -7.13 12.04
CA GLU A 559 50.69 -7.50 11.83
C GLU A 559 50.86 -8.96 11.44
N GLU A 560 50.17 -9.88 12.14
CA GLU A 560 50.17 -11.33 11.86
C GLU A 560 49.71 -11.64 10.42
N LEU A 561 48.64 -10.96 9.97
CA LEU A 561 48.08 -11.19 8.64
C LEU A 561 48.94 -10.59 7.52
N LEU A 562 49.68 -9.51 7.81
CA LEU A 562 50.67 -8.96 6.86
C LEU A 562 51.88 -9.87 6.69
N GLU A 563 52.35 -10.45 7.81
CA GLU A 563 53.51 -11.41 7.80
C GLU A 563 53.18 -12.68 7.01
N LYS A 564 51.93 -13.16 7.10
CA LYS A 564 51.43 -14.33 6.35
C LYS A 564 51.44 -14.12 4.83
N LYS A 565 51.52 -12.85 4.33
CA LYS A 565 51.50 -12.49 2.92
C LYS A 565 50.34 -13.12 2.14
N GLY A 566 49.21 -13.35 2.82
CA GLY A 566 48.03 -13.95 2.25
C GLY A 566 47.12 -12.94 1.52
N PHE A 567 45.82 -13.29 1.46
CA PHE A 567 44.81 -12.45 0.77
C PHE A 567 44.67 -11.07 1.45
N TYR A 568 44.76 -11.00 2.78
CA TYR A 568 44.75 -9.75 3.52
C TYR A 568 45.87 -8.80 3.07
N ALA A 569 47.11 -9.31 2.95
CA ALA A 569 48.25 -8.50 2.52
C ALA A 569 48.05 -7.95 1.09
N GLN A 570 47.48 -8.75 0.18
CA GLN A 570 47.14 -8.32 -1.18
C GLN A 570 46.07 -7.21 -1.16
N LEU A 571 44.99 -7.41 -0.36
CA LEU A 571 43.92 -6.44 -0.21
C LEU A 571 44.42 -5.13 0.41
N TYR A 572 45.28 -5.22 1.40
CA TYR A 572 45.95 -4.07 2.01
C TYR A 572 46.82 -3.28 1.01
N GLN A 573 47.63 -3.97 0.23
CA GLN A 573 48.47 -3.33 -0.79
C GLN A 573 47.62 -2.64 -1.88
N SER A 574 46.53 -3.29 -2.33
CA SER A 574 45.71 -2.75 -3.39
C SER A 574 44.85 -1.56 -2.95
N GLN A 575 44.39 -1.53 -1.72
CA GLN A 575 43.44 -0.51 -1.22
C GLN A 575 44.12 0.65 -0.48
N PHE A 576 45.28 0.42 0.16
CA PHE A 576 45.88 1.39 1.08
C PHE A 576 47.33 1.76 0.80
N CYS A 577 48.03 1.05 -0.07
CA CYS A 577 49.43 1.33 -0.39
C CYS A 577 49.68 1.90 -1.80
N ASN A 578 48.64 1.92 -2.66
CA ASN A 578 48.74 2.49 -4.02
C ASN A 578 48.16 3.92 -4.12
N VAL A 579 48.25 4.71 -3.04
CA VAL A 579 47.95 6.15 -3.05
C VAL A 579 49.23 6.96 -2.89
#